data_7680b2bcb37418553140b320108df332
#
_entry.id   7680b2bcb37418553140b320108df332
#
_cell.length_a   1.000
_cell.length_b   1.000
_cell.length_c   1.000
_cell.angle_alpha   90.00
_cell.angle_beta   90.00
_cell.angle_gamma   90.00
#
_symmetry.space_group_name_H-M   'P 1'
#
loop_
_entity.id
_entity.type
_entity.pdbx_description
1 polymer ?
#
loop_
_entity_poly.entity_id
_entity_poly.type
_entity_poly.pdbx_seq_one_letter_code
_entity_poly.pdbx_strand_id
1 'polypeptide(L)'
;ARGAQLAERLIQQDGVEYMLGPYSSGMTKAIAPVSEKFGVPMVEAEGASRSLFTQGYKYLFAVLSTSEQYLATAIDFAAAKSSDPKSVRIALAFEGDPFSMDVRAGVMDKINEYGMKVVIDDQLPADLSDMSTTLTKVKALKPDALIISGHSKGAATAARQIDEMKVNVPMIALTHCEAAKVQEKFPKTANGFLCPTQWVETLSKSDPMFGSAADWNAGFKADYPSYTSVPYQSAQASAAVYVFKEA
;
A
#
# COMPACT_ATOMS: atom_id res chain seq x y z
N ALA A 1 -10.87 6.41 -17.70
CA ALA A 1 -11.20 6.36 -19.14
C ALA A 1 -9.99 5.96 -19.98
N ARG A 2 -8.83 6.67 -19.95
CA ARG A 2 -7.68 6.40 -20.84
C ARG A 2 -7.05 5.01 -20.61
N GLY A 3 -6.93 4.53 -19.37
CA GLY A 3 -6.36 3.21 -19.07
C GLY A 3 -7.17 2.07 -19.71
N ALA A 4 -8.50 2.12 -19.60
CA ALA A 4 -9.37 1.14 -20.23
C ALA A 4 -9.25 1.14 -21.77
N GLN A 5 -9.18 2.33 -22.39
CA GLN A 5 -8.98 2.45 -23.83
C GLN A 5 -7.64 1.88 -24.30
N LEU A 6 -6.56 2.10 -23.52
CA LEU A 6 -5.25 1.53 -23.83
C LEU A 6 -5.24 0.01 -23.68
N ALA A 7 -5.87 -0.53 -22.64
CA ALA A 7 -6.02 -1.98 -22.47
C ALA A 7 -6.82 -2.62 -23.62
N GLU A 8 -7.92 -1.99 -24.04
CA GLU A 8 -8.71 -2.44 -25.18
C GLU A 8 -7.89 -2.42 -26.49
N ARG A 9 -7.09 -1.38 -26.69
CA ARG A 9 -6.16 -1.31 -27.82
C ARG A 9 -5.11 -2.42 -27.79
N LEU A 10 -4.45 -2.64 -26.65
CA LEU A 10 -3.47 -3.71 -26.48
C LEU A 10 -4.04 -5.08 -26.89
N ILE A 11 -5.27 -5.36 -26.50
CA ILE A 11 -5.93 -6.63 -26.81
C ILE A 11 -6.34 -6.69 -28.29
N GLN A 12 -7.04 -5.67 -28.80
CA GLN A 12 -7.67 -5.74 -30.12
C GLN A 12 -6.74 -5.39 -31.27
N GLN A 13 -5.78 -4.49 -31.07
CA GLN A 13 -4.90 -4.02 -32.14
C GLN A 13 -3.51 -4.63 -32.05
N ASP A 14 -2.98 -4.73 -30.82
CA ASP A 14 -1.61 -5.23 -30.61
C ASP A 14 -1.60 -6.75 -30.32
N GLY A 15 -2.77 -7.38 -30.15
CA GLY A 15 -2.94 -8.84 -30.05
C GLY A 15 -2.36 -9.45 -28.76
N VAL A 16 -2.32 -8.71 -27.64
CA VAL A 16 -1.80 -9.26 -26.39
C VAL A 16 -2.76 -10.32 -25.81
N GLU A 17 -2.20 -11.42 -25.36
CA GLU A 17 -2.91 -12.57 -24.80
C GLU A 17 -2.86 -12.62 -23.27
N TYR A 18 -1.96 -11.83 -22.64
CA TYR A 18 -1.73 -11.77 -21.20
C TYR A 18 -1.50 -10.33 -20.78
N MET A 19 -2.01 -9.94 -19.62
CA MET A 19 -1.80 -8.60 -19.09
C MET A 19 -1.24 -8.64 -17.66
N LEU A 20 -0.23 -7.82 -17.40
CA LEU A 20 0.13 -7.45 -16.02
C LEU A 20 -0.76 -6.30 -15.57
N GLY A 21 -1.28 -6.41 -14.36
CA GLY A 21 -2.11 -5.37 -13.78
C GLY A 21 -1.33 -4.07 -13.56
N PRO A 22 -2.01 -2.92 -13.62
CA PRO A 22 -1.37 -1.62 -13.42
C PRO A 22 -1.21 -1.29 -11.94
N TYR A 23 -0.29 -0.41 -11.61
CA TYR A 23 -0.32 0.31 -10.34
C TYR A 23 -1.54 1.23 -10.32
N SER A 24 -2.32 1.06 -9.51
CA SER A 24 -3.07 1.23 -8.30
C SER A 24 -4.46 0.59 -8.41
N SER A 25 -5.16 0.44 -7.29
CA SER A 25 -6.52 -0.13 -7.26
C SER A 25 -7.51 0.65 -8.12
N GLY A 26 -7.36 1.98 -8.20
CA GLY A 26 -8.21 2.82 -9.07
C GLY A 26 -8.00 2.54 -10.55
N MET A 27 -6.76 2.30 -10.99
CA MET A 27 -6.46 1.93 -12.38
C MET A 27 -6.91 0.51 -12.69
N THR A 28 -6.67 -0.44 -11.79
CA THR A 28 -7.14 -1.83 -11.92
C THR A 28 -8.65 -1.89 -12.04
N LYS A 29 -9.38 -1.13 -11.22
CA LYS A 29 -10.85 -1.02 -11.30
C LYS A 29 -11.33 -0.55 -12.68
N ALA A 30 -10.57 0.30 -13.35
CA ALA A 30 -10.92 0.79 -14.68
C ALA A 30 -10.57 -0.22 -15.79
N ILE A 31 -9.56 -1.06 -15.59
CA ILE A 31 -9.01 -1.96 -16.62
C ILE A 31 -9.57 -3.38 -16.50
N ALA A 32 -9.81 -3.89 -15.30
CA ALA A 32 -10.31 -5.25 -15.07
C ALA A 32 -11.58 -5.60 -15.90
N PRO A 33 -12.58 -4.69 -16.06
CA PRO A 33 -13.72 -4.97 -16.93
C PRO A 33 -13.36 -5.20 -18.40
N VAL A 34 -12.26 -4.62 -18.87
CA VAL A 34 -11.77 -4.84 -20.26
C VAL A 34 -11.16 -6.22 -20.37
N SER A 35 -10.30 -6.61 -19.44
CA SER A 35 -9.74 -7.95 -19.34
C SER A 35 -10.85 -9.02 -19.32
N GLU A 36 -11.85 -8.83 -18.46
CA GLU A 36 -13.01 -9.72 -18.35
C GLU A 36 -13.82 -9.79 -19.65
N LYS A 37 -14.09 -8.64 -20.30
CA LYS A 37 -14.85 -8.54 -21.55
C LYS A 37 -14.23 -9.35 -22.68
N PHE A 38 -12.92 -9.32 -22.78
CA PHE A 38 -12.17 -10.00 -23.87
C PHE A 38 -11.64 -11.38 -23.48
N GLY A 39 -11.80 -11.82 -22.25
CA GLY A 39 -11.31 -13.10 -21.77
C GLY A 39 -9.79 -13.19 -21.71
N VAL A 40 -9.09 -12.06 -21.55
CA VAL A 40 -7.64 -11.98 -21.45
C VAL A 40 -7.23 -12.00 -19.98
N PRO A 41 -6.46 -13.00 -19.51
CA PRO A 41 -6.05 -13.06 -18.11
C PRO A 41 -5.16 -11.90 -17.72
N MET A 42 -5.47 -11.26 -16.59
CA MET A 42 -4.69 -10.20 -15.98
C MET A 42 -4.23 -10.64 -14.59
N VAL A 43 -2.93 -10.62 -14.35
CA VAL A 43 -2.35 -10.87 -13.03
C VAL A 43 -1.96 -9.54 -12.40
N GLU A 44 -2.61 -9.25 -11.26
CA GLU A 44 -2.44 -8.02 -10.51
C GLU A 44 -1.39 -8.21 -9.42
N ALA A 45 -0.41 -7.30 -9.39
CA ALA A 45 0.63 -7.26 -8.38
C ALA A 45 0.59 -5.96 -7.56
N GLU A 46 -0.20 -4.95 -7.99
CA GLU A 46 -0.12 -3.59 -7.48
C GLU A 46 -1.48 -2.97 -7.11
N GLY A 47 -2.57 -3.51 -7.61
CA GLY A 47 -3.93 -3.08 -7.28
C GLY A 47 -4.49 -3.91 -6.12
N ALA A 48 -4.24 -3.48 -4.89
CA ALA A 48 -4.46 -4.31 -3.70
C ALA A 48 -5.87 -4.22 -3.08
N SER A 49 -6.78 -3.36 -3.57
CA SER A 49 -8.12 -3.24 -2.99
C SER A 49 -8.89 -4.56 -3.08
N ARG A 50 -9.36 -5.06 -1.93
CA ARG A 50 -10.16 -6.29 -1.84
C ARG A 50 -11.41 -6.23 -2.73
N SER A 51 -11.99 -5.05 -2.87
CA SER A 51 -13.19 -4.84 -3.68
C SER A 51 -12.99 -5.20 -5.16
N LEU A 52 -11.75 -5.24 -5.67
CA LEU A 52 -11.43 -5.69 -7.03
C LEU A 52 -11.72 -7.19 -7.21
N PHE A 53 -11.42 -7.98 -6.19
CA PHE A 53 -11.46 -9.44 -6.23
C PHE A 53 -12.80 -10.03 -5.75
N THR A 54 -13.77 -9.17 -5.41
CA THR A 54 -15.13 -9.58 -5.02
C THR A 54 -16.18 -9.26 -6.09
N GLN A 55 -15.77 -8.81 -7.29
CA GLN A 55 -16.67 -8.50 -8.40
C GLN A 55 -17.12 -9.73 -9.20
N GLY A 56 -16.51 -10.89 -8.94
CA GLY A 56 -16.81 -12.12 -9.68
C GLY A 56 -16.10 -12.22 -11.04
N TYR A 57 -15.04 -11.44 -11.27
CA TYR A 57 -14.21 -11.56 -12.46
C TYR A 57 -13.53 -12.93 -12.54
N LYS A 58 -13.49 -13.52 -13.73
CA LYS A 58 -12.89 -14.82 -14.02
C LYS A 58 -11.46 -14.68 -14.56
N TYR A 59 -11.12 -13.51 -15.06
CA TYR A 59 -9.83 -13.23 -15.72
C TYR A 59 -8.96 -12.25 -14.94
N LEU A 60 -9.32 -11.94 -13.69
CA LEU A 60 -8.51 -11.15 -12.77
C LEU A 60 -7.94 -12.03 -11.66
N PHE A 61 -6.62 -12.10 -11.57
CA PHE A 61 -5.86 -12.85 -10.56
C PHE A 61 -4.94 -11.91 -9.80
N ALA A 62 -4.44 -12.31 -8.64
CA ALA A 62 -3.53 -11.48 -7.85
C ALA A 62 -2.43 -12.28 -7.17
N VAL A 63 -1.23 -11.67 -7.08
CA VAL A 63 -0.06 -12.14 -6.33
C VAL A 63 0.33 -11.13 -5.25
N LEU A 64 -0.66 -10.71 -4.45
CA LEU A 64 -0.50 -9.70 -3.41
C LEU A 64 -1.41 -9.99 -2.21
N SER A 65 -1.08 -9.42 -1.06
CA SER A 65 -2.03 -9.31 0.05
C SER A 65 -2.98 -8.16 -0.22
N THR A 66 -4.25 -8.34 0.08
CA THR A 66 -5.26 -7.29 -0.09
C THR A 66 -5.11 -6.18 0.94
N SER A 67 -5.52 -4.97 0.57
CA SER A 67 -5.14 -3.73 1.25
C SER A 67 -5.68 -3.59 2.67
N GLU A 68 -6.77 -4.28 3.01
CA GLU A 68 -7.28 -4.29 4.39
C GLU A 68 -6.29 -4.90 5.41
N GLN A 69 -5.27 -5.63 4.93
CA GLN A 69 -4.24 -6.21 5.79
C GLN A 69 -3.07 -5.27 6.07
N TYR A 70 -2.89 -4.21 5.26
CA TYR A 70 -1.66 -3.43 5.25
C TYR A 70 -1.31 -2.77 6.58
N LEU A 71 -2.23 -2.09 7.23
CA LEU A 71 -1.99 -1.41 8.50
C LEU A 71 -2.73 -2.06 9.70
N ALA A 72 -3.40 -3.19 9.47
CA ALA A 72 -4.08 -3.92 10.54
C ALA A 72 -3.11 -4.34 11.65
N THR A 73 -1.91 -4.84 11.27
CA THR A 73 -0.88 -5.23 12.24
C THR A 73 -0.29 -4.06 13.04
N ALA A 74 -0.40 -2.82 12.55
CA ALA A 74 -0.02 -1.65 13.35
C ALA A 74 -0.96 -1.46 14.55
N ILE A 75 -2.24 -1.81 14.40
CA ILE A 75 -3.21 -1.80 15.51
C ILE A 75 -2.92 -2.94 16.50
N ASP A 76 -2.57 -4.14 16.01
CA ASP A 76 -2.12 -5.25 16.87
C ASP A 76 -0.89 -4.83 17.68
N PHE A 77 0.06 -4.11 17.05
CA PHE A 77 1.23 -3.58 17.74
C PHE A 77 0.88 -2.53 18.81
N ALA A 78 -0.05 -1.61 18.50
CA ALA A 78 -0.54 -0.63 19.49
C ALA A 78 -1.20 -1.32 20.69
N ALA A 79 -2.01 -2.35 20.43
CA ALA A 79 -2.63 -3.17 21.48
C ALA A 79 -1.57 -3.84 22.37
N ALA A 80 -0.57 -4.47 21.76
CA ALA A 80 0.50 -5.17 22.48
C ALA A 80 1.40 -4.23 23.33
N LYS A 81 1.46 -2.95 22.99
CA LYS A 81 2.22 -1.92 23.74
C LYS A 81 1.41 -1.28 24.89
N SER A 82 0.12 -1.53 24.95
CA SER A 82 -0.76 -0.97 25.99
C SER A 82 -1.13 -2.02 27.04
N SER A 83 -1.16 -1.61 28.31
CA SER A 83 -1.72 -2.44 29.38
C SER A 83 -3.25 -2.52 29.34
N ASP A 84 -3.91 -1.56 28.68
CA ASP A 84 -5.35 -1.53 28.44
C ASP A 84 -5.62 -1.02 27.02
N PRO A 85 -5.79 -1.92 26.04
CA PRO A 85 -6.07 -1.55 24.65
C PRO A 85 -7.29 -0.64 24.49
N LYS A 86 -8.31 -0.75 25.34
CA LYS A 86 -9.52 0.09 25.29
C LYS A 86 -9.24 1.57 25.61
N SER A 87 -8.14 1.87 26.28
CA SER A 87 -7.73 3.24 26.56
C SER A 87 -7.01 3.90 25.38
N VAL A 88 -6.49 3.12 24.42
CA VAL A 88 -5.70 3.60 23.29
C VAL A 88 -6.54 4.49 22.37
N ARG A 89 -6.00 5.66 22.04
CA ARG A 89 -6.64 6.70 21.23
C ARG A 89 -5.99 6.78 19.86
N ILE A 90 -6.76 6.50 18.82
CA ILE A 90 -6.29 6.38 17.45
C ILE A 90 -6.76 7.58 16.62
N ALA A 91 -5.85 8.20 15.88
CA ALA A 91 -6.15 9.15 14.81
C ALA A 91 -5.99 8.47 13.46
N LEU A 92 -6.97 8.63 12.60
CA LEU A 92 -7.04 8.07 11.25
C LEU A 92 -7.03 9.19 10.22
N ALA A 93 -6.23 9.03 9.15
CA ALA A 93 -6.17 9.94 8.02
C ALA A 93 -5.96 9.14 6.72
N PHE A 94 -6.97 9.06 5.87
CA PHE A 94 -6.98 8.19 4.69
C PHE A 94 -7.32 8.96 3.42
N GLU A 95 -6.57 8.71 2.33
CA GLU A 95 -6.96 9.18 1.01
C GLU A 95 -8.32 8.62 0.60
N GLY A 96 -9.12 9.41 -0.11
CA GLY A 96 -10.44 9.02 -0.59
C GLY A 96 -10.39 8.18 -1.87
N ASP A 97 -9.59 7.12 -1.90
CA ASP A 97 -9.43 6.20 -3.02
C ASP A 97 -9.71 4.74 -2.60
N PRO A 98 -9.98 3.81 -3.55
CA PRO A 98 -10.35 2.44 -3.21
C PRO A 98 -9.32 1.70 -2.35
N PHE A 99 -8.01 1.93 -2.58
CA PHE A 99 -6.95 1.29 -1.80
C PHE A 99 -6.98 1.75 -0.35
N SER A 100 -6.91 3.06 -0.12
CA SER A 100 -6.86 3.62 1.24
C SER A 100 -8.14 3.38 2.03
N MET A 101 -9.30 3.34 1.36
CA MET A 101 -10.57 3.04 2.02
C MET A 101 -10.65 1.58 2.48
N ASP A 102 -10.07 0.62 1.73
CA ASP A 102 -9.99 -0.77 2.20
C ASP A 102 -8.95 -0.94 3.31
N VAL A 103 -7.80 -0.22 3.26
CA VAL A 103 -6.85 -0.16 4.39
C VAL A 103 -7.58 0.32 5.64
N ARG A 104 -8.37 1.39 5.53
CA ARG A 104 -9.17 1.91 6.65
C ARG A 104 -10.14 0.86 7.19
N ALA A 105 -10.80 0.10 6.33
CA ALA A 105 -11.74 -0.94 6.75
C ALA A 105 -11.04 -1.97 7.65
N GLY A 106 -9.90 -2.51 7.22
CA GLY A 106 -9.13 -3.48 8.02
C GLY A 106 -8.60 -2.90 9.33
N VAL A 107 -8.16 -1.63 9.32
CA VAL A 107 -7.76 -0.91 10.54
C VAL A 107 -8.94 -0.75 11.50
N MET A 108 -10.12 -0.38 11.00
CA MET A 108 -11.33 -0.23 11.81
C MET A 108 -11.80 -1.57 12.40
N ASP A 109 -11.70 -2.67 11.66
CA ASP A 109 -12.03 -3.99 12.17
C ASP A 109 -11.16 -4.34 13.38
N LYS A 110 -9.85 -4.07 13.32
CA LYS A 110 -8.93 -4.28 14.43
C LYS A 110 -9.17 -3.32 15.61
N ILE A 111 -9.44 -2.05 15.34
CA ILE A 111 -9.83 -1.08 16.37
C ILE A 111 -11.06 -1.55 17.14
N ASN A 112 -12.08 -2.03 16.43
CA ASN A 112 -13.30 -2.56 17.02
C ASN A 112 -13.05 -3.85 17.82
N GLU A 113 -12.20 -4.76 17.30
CA GLU A 113 -11.80 -5.99 18.00
C GLU A 113 -11.19 -5.70 19.37
N TYR A 114 -10.28 -4.71 19.45
CA TYR A 114 -9.65 -4.30 20.71
C TYR A 114 -10.45 -3.29 21.54
N GLY A 115 -11.52 -2.74 20.99
CA GLY A 115 -12.34 -1.71 21.64
C GLY A 115 -11.62 -0.38 21.84
N MET A 116 -10.64 -0.05 20.98
CA MET A 116 -9.88 1.20 20.99
C MET A 116 -10.75 2.40 20.61
N LYS A 117 -10.29 3.61 20.91
CA LYS A 117 -11.04 4.85 20.68
C LYS A 117 -10.53 5.61 19.47
N VAL A 118 -11.35 5.75 18.44
CA VAL A 118 -11.07 6.66 17.33
C VAL A 118 -11.37 8.08 17.76
N VAL A 119 -10.36 8.96 17.75
CA VAL A 119 -10.47 10.37 18.14
C VAL A 119 -10.42 11.33 16.96
N ILE A 120 -9.88 10.87 15.81
CA ILE A 120 -9.87 11.54 14.51
C ILE A 120 -10.13 10.48 13.45
N ASP A 121 -11.02 10.76 12.50
CA ASP A 121 -11.29 9.91 11.34
C ASP A 121 -11.49 10.83 10.13
N ASP A 122 -10.39 11.26 9.54
CA ASP A 122 -10.38 12.21 8.44
C ASP A 122 -10.15 11.50 7.10
N GLN A 123 -11.09 11.72 6.18
CA GLN A 123 -10.87 11.38 4.77
C GLN A 123 -10.20 12.56 4.09
N LEU A 124 -9.06 12.31 3.47
CA LEU A 124 -8.25 13.30 2.75
C LEU A 124 -8.53 13.25 1.23
N PRO A 125 -8.20 14.31 0.48
CA PRO A 125 -8.22 14.24 -0.98
C PRO A 125 -7.42 13.06 -1.51
N ALA A 126 -7.85 12.49 -2.63
CA ALA A 126 -7.25 11.29 -3.23
C ALA A 126 -5.79 11.46 -3.69
N ASP A 127 -5.23 12.67 -3.65
CA ASP A 127 -3.82 12.97 -3.95
C ASP A 127 -2.99 13.30 -2.69
N LEU A 128 -3.62 13.28 -1.53
CA LEU A 128 -3.05 13.67 -0.22
C LEU A 128 -2.10 14.88 -0.34
N SER A 129 -2.59 15.96 -0.94
CA SER A 129 -1.79 17.15 -1.20
C SER A 129 -1.57 18.01 0.05
N ASP A 130 -2.49 17.93 1.01
CA ASP A 130 -2.43 18.63 2.29
C ASP A 130 -3.14 17.87 3.40
N MET A 131 -2.50 17.79 4.58
CA MET A 131 -3.09 17.24 5.80
C MET A 131 -2.91 18.15 7.02
N SER A 132 -2.60 19.42 6.80
CA SER A 132 -2.32 20.40 7.86
C SER A 132 -3.48 20.53 8.88
N THR A 133 -4.72 20.50 8.39
CA THR A 133 -5.92 20.51 9.27
C THR A 133 -5.96 19.28 10.16
N THR A 134 -5.74 18.09 9.63
CA THR A 134 -5.68 16.85 10.40
C THR A 134 -4.55 16.88 11.42
N LEU A 135 -3.35 17.31 11.02
CA LEU A 135 -2.20 17.41 11.92
C LEU A 135 -2.42 18.44 13.03
N THR A 136 -3.17 19.51 12.78
CA THR A 136 -3.58 20.46 13.81
C THR A 136 -4.48 19.79 14.85
N LYS A 137 -5.46 19.00 14.43
CA LYS A 137 -6.29 18.18 15.33
C LYS A 137 -5.45 17.17 16.12
N VAL A 138 -4.49 16.50 15.46
CA VAL A 138 -3.57 15.54 16.10
C VAL A 138 -2.79 16.21 17.23
N LYS A 139 -2.22 17.40 16.99
CA LYS A 139 -1.51 18.18 18.04
C LYS A 139 -2.41 18.56 19.21
N ALA A 140 -3.66 18.92 18.95
CA ALA A 140 -4.62 19.29 19.98
C ALA A 140 -5.11 18.09 20.79
N LEU A 141 -5.44 16.99 20.14
CA LEU A 141 -6.03 15.80 20.74
C LEU A 141 -5.00 14.81 21.29
N LYS A 142 -3.74 14.89 20.86
CA LYS A 142 -2.64 14.04 21.31
C LYS A 142 -3.01 12.53 21.32
N PRO A 143 -3.30 11.92 20.18
CA PRO A 143 -3.58 10.49 20.10
C PRO A 143 -2.33 9.67 20.45
N ASP A 144 -2.52 8.39 20.80
CA ASP A 144 -1.43 7.44 21.05
C ASP A 144 -0.86 6.91 19.74
N ALA A 145 -1.69 6.86 18.68
CA ALA A 145 -1.27 6.45 17.35
C ALA A 145 -1.92 7.31 16.26
N LEU A 146 -1.15 7.57 15.19
CA LEU A 146 -1.59 8.20 13.96
C LEU A 146 -1.40 7.20 12.81
N ILE A 147 -2.51 6.81 12.18
CA ILE A 147 -2.56 5.85 11.09
C ILE A 147 -2.90 6.61 9.81
N ILE A 148 -2.02 6.53 8.81
CA ILE A 148 -2.18 7.28 7.57
C ILE A 148 -2.11 6.31 6.40
N SER A 149 -3.04 6.39 5.46
CA SER A 149 -2.95 5.67 4.20
C SER A 149 -3.12 6.60 3.01
N GLY A 150 -2.20 6.43 2.07
CA GLY A 150 -2.16 7.09 0.77
C GLY A 150 -1.10 6.45 -0.10
N HIS A 151 -0.89 7.01 -1.27
CA HIS A 151 0.14 6.55 -2.21
C HIS A 151 1.50 7.23 -1.93
N SER A 152 2.57 6.84 -2.65
CA SER A 152 3.94 7.32 -2.41
C SER A 152 4.09 8.85 -2.37
N LYS A 153 3.30 9.58 -3.20
CA LYS A 153 3.29 11.05 -3.19
C LYS A 153 2.69 11.57 -1.88
N GLY A 154 1.59 10.97 -1.44
CA GLY A 154 0.92 11.31 -0.19
C GLY A 154 1.78 11.01 1.03
N ALA A 155 2.49 9.87 1.03
CA ALA A 155 3.42 9.52 2.10
C ALA A 155 4.54 10.57 2.25
N ALA A 156 5.09 11.05 1.13
CA ALA A 156 6.09 12.12 1.16
C ALA A 156 5.52 13.46 1.67
N THR A 157 4.26 13.79 1.30
CA THR A 157 3.55 14.96 1.84
C THR A 157 3.32 14.84 3.33
N ALA A 158 2.85 13.68 3.79
CA ALA A 158 2.62 13.40 5.22
C ALA A 158 3.92 13.56 6.03
N ALA A 159 5.01 12.91 5.60
CA ALA A 159 6.31 13.00 6.28
C ALA A 159 6.81 14.45 6.35
N ARG A 160 6.70 15.21 5.25
CA ARG A 160 7.08 16.62 5.19
C ARG A 160 6.27 17.45 6.18
N GLN A 161 4.94 17.35 6.17
CA GLN A 161 4.10 18.16 7.03
C GLN A 161 4.19 17.76 8.52
N ILE A 162 4.39 16.48 8.81
CA ILE A 162 4.71 16.01 10.17
C ILE A 162 6.00 16.68 10.67
N ASP A 163 7.05 16.75 9.82
CA ASP A 163 8.30 17.42 10.16
C ASP A 163 8.12 18.94 10.34
N GLU A 164 7.53 19.62 9.36
CA GLU A 164 7.32 21.07 9.37
C GLU A 164 6.49 21.53 10.57
N MET A 165 5.42 20.81 10.88
CA MET A 165 4.51 21.13 11.98
C MET A 165 4.98 20.60 13.34
N LYS A 166 6.12 19.88 13.37
CA LYS A 166 6.68 19.26 14.59
C LYS A 166 5.62 18.41 15.33
N VAL A 167 4.95 17.56 14.58
CA VAL A 167 3.96 16.63 15.13
C VAL A 167 4.69 15.48 15.82
N ASN A 168 4.36 15.27 17.09
CA ASN A 168 4.91 14.19 17.90
C ASN A 168 3.76 13.29 18.38
N VAL A 169 3.77 12.05 17.92
CA VAL A 169 2.82 11.01 18.30
C VAL A 169 3.62 9.76 18.65
N PRO A 170 3.30 9.03 19.74
CA PRO A 170 4.06 7.85 20.16
C PRO A 170 4.22 6.79 19.08
N MET A 171 3.22 6.61 18.21
CA MET A 171 3.25 5.70 17.09
C MET A 171 2.69 6.35 15.83
N ILE A 172 3.44 6.28 14.74
CA ILE A 172 2.97 6.67 13.40
C ILE A 172 3.11 5.47 12.48
N ALA A 173 2.01 5.06 11.85
CA ALA A 173 2.00 4.03 10.81
C ALA A 173 1.49 4.64 9.50
N LEU A 174 2.21 4.42 8.40
CA LEU A 174 1.98 5.10 7.15
C LEU A 174 2.26 4.17 5.96
N THR A 175 1.30 4.00 5.07
CA THR A 175 1.54 3.26 3.82
C THR A 175 2.59 3.98 2.95
N HIS A 176 3.43 3.22 2.27
CA HIS A 176 4.52 3.71 1.41
C HIS A 176 5.58 4.59 2.11
N CYS A 177 5.70 4.52 3.43
CA CYS A 177 6.75 5.25 4.15
C CYS A 177 8.14 4.61 3.97
N GLU A 178 8.24 3.39 3.47
CA GLU A 178 9.47 2.75 3.04
C GLU A 178 10.07 3.36 1.76
N ALA A 179 9.28 4.13 1.01
CA ALA A 179 9.71 4.71 -0.26
C ALA A 179 10.91 5.66 -0.08
N ALA A 180 11.87 5.60 -1.01
CA ALA A 180 13.07 6.44 -1.00
C ALA A 180 12.77 7.94 -0.83
N LYS A 181 11.67 8.43 -1.44
CA LYS A 181 11.23 9.83 -1.29
C LYS A 181 10.91 10.24 0.16
N VAL A 182 10.56 9.28 1.02
CA VAL A 182 10.33 9.51 2.44
C VAL A 182 11.63 9.33 3.21
N GLN A 183 12.30 8.19 3.03
CA GLN A 183 13.49 7.81 3.79
C GLN A 183 14.69 8.73 3.53
N GLU A 184 14.93 9.13 2.29
CA GLU A 184 16.06 9.98 1.91
C GLU A 184 15.82 11.47 2.25
N LYS A 185 14.58 11.95 2.11
CA LYS A 185 14.27 13.36 2.33
C LYS A 185 13.96 13.70 3.78
N PHE A 186 13.38 12.77 4.53
CA PHE A 186 12.95 12.99 5.91
C PHE A 186 13.46 11.89 6.87
N PRO A 187 14.77 11.54 6.83
CA PRO A 187 15.29 10.38 7.56
C PRO A 187 15.08 10.48 9.08
N LYS A 188 15.12 11.69 9.63
CA LYS A 188 14.90 11.90 11.08
C LYS A 188 13.43 11.74 11.45
N THR A 189 12.52 12.27 10.64
CA THR A 189 11.08 12.25 10.89
C THR A 189 10.51 10.86 10.64
N ALA A 190 10.97 10.19 9.58
CA ALA A 190 10.54 8.84 9.23
C ALA A 190 11.13 7.75 10.14
N ASN A 191 12.15 8.07 10.93
CA ASN A 191 12.72 7.12 11.88
C ASN A 191 11.68 6.73 12.94
N GLY A 192 11.34 5.44 12.97
CA GLY A 192 10.31 4.90 13.86
C GLY A 192 8.91 4.86 13.24
N PHE A 193 8.71 5.30 12.00
CA PHE A 193 7.46 5.04 11.29
C PHE A 193 7.30 3.54 11.04
N LEU A 194 6.10 3.03 11.24
CA LEU A 194 5.72 1.67 10.87
C LEU A 194 5.25 1.65 9.42
N CYS A 195 6.02 1.01 8.55
CA CYS A 195 5.73 0.92 7.12
C CYS A 195 5.29 -0.50 6.78
N PRO A 196 4.07 -0.72 6.27
CA PRO A 196 3.69 -2.03 5.79
C PRO A 196 4.46 -2.34 4.50
N THR A 197 4.93 -3.58 4.38
CA THR A 197 5.55 -4.06 3.15
C THR A 197 5.13 -5.51 2.89
N GLN A 198 5.07 -5.89 1.63
CA GLN A 198 4.74 -7.25 1.23
C GLN A 198 5.97 -8.09 0.89
N TRP A 199 7.13 -7.44 0.78
CA TRP A 199 8.39 -8.12 0.52
C TRP A 199 9.57 -7.32 1.09
N VAL A 200 10.56 -8.03 1.61
CA VAL A 200 11.87 -7.51 2.01
C VAL A 200 12.95 -8.56 1.68
N GLU A 201 14.18 -8.11 1.44
CA GLU A 201 15.32 -8.96 1.11
C GLU A 201 15.72 -9.95 2.21
N THR A 202 15.20 -9.77 3.42
CA THR A 202 15.46 -10.65 4.57
C THR A 202 14.47 -11.79 4.72
N LEU A 203 13.50 -11.93 3.79
CA LEU A 203 12.58 -13.08 3.78
C LEU A 203 13.36 -14.38 3.58
N SER A 204 13.02 -15.39 4.39
CA SER A 204 13.67 -16.71 4.37
C SER A 204 13.17 -17.65 3.28
N LYS A 205 12.24 -17.19 2.43
CA LYS A 205 11.68 -17.97 1.33
C LYS A 205 12.61 -17.91 0.11
N SER A 206 12.61 -18.99 -0.67
CA SER A 206 13.31 -19.10 -1.95
C SER A 206 12.45 -19.85 -2.96
N ASP A 207 12.70 -19.63 -4.23
CA ASP A 207 12.09 -20.35 -5.34
C ASP A 207 13.14 -20.74 -6.39
N PRO A 208 12.82 -21.70 -7.31
CA PRO A 208 13.80 -22.17 -8.29
C PRO A 208 14.19 -21.13 -9.34
N MET A 209 13.38 -20.12 -9.60
CA MET A 209 13.61 -19.13 -10.65
C MET A 209 14.46 -17.96 -10.17
N PHE A 210 14.13 -17.41 -8.99
CA PHE A 210 14.71 -16.17 -8.48
C PHE A 210 15.71 -16.41 -7.34
N GLY A 211 15.79 -17.63 -6.82
CA GLY A 211 16.59 -17.93 -5.63
C GLY A 211 15.96 -17.41 -4.35
N SER A 212 16.79 -16.99 -3.41
CA SER A 212 16.34 -16.34 -2.18
C SER A 212 15.94 -14.88 -2.43
N ALA A 213 15.22 -14.28 -1.49
CA ALA A 213 14.91 -12.84 -1.54
C ALA A 213 16.21 -11.99 -1.62
N ALA A 214 17.26 -12.41 -0.95
CA ALA A 214 18.58 -11.76 -1.01
C ALA A 214 19.22 -11.87 -2.42
N ASP A 215 19.14 -13.05 -3.06
CA ASP A 215 19.66 -13.27 -4.42
C ASP A 215 18.93 -12.39 -5.41
N TRP A 216 17.59 -12.37 -5.36
CA TRP A 216 16.77 -11.52 -6.22
C TRP A 216 17.08 -10.02 -6.02
N ASN A 217 17.23 -9.58 -4.75
CA ASN A 217 17.61 -8.20 -4.44
C ASN A 217 18.98 -7.82 -5.02
N ALA A 218 19.97 -8.74 -4.92
CA ALA A 218 21.31 -8.52 -5.47
C ALA A 218 21.27 -8.42 -7.00
N GLY A 219 20.54 -9.31 -7.68
CA GLY A 219 20.32 -9.27 -9.13
C GLY A 219 19.66 -7.98 -9.59
N PHE A 220 18.56 -7.59 -8.93
CA PHE A 220 17.86 -6.34 -9.24
C PHE A 220 18.78 -5.11 -9.13
N LYS A 221 19.59 -5.02 -8.06
CA LYS A 221 20.53 -3.90 -7.87
C LYS A 221 21.68 -3.92 -8.89
N ALA A 222 22.08 -5.08 -9.37
CA ALA A 222 23.09 -5.20 -10.43
C ALA A 222 22.54 -4.64 -11.76
N ASP A 223 21.28 -4.97 -12.09
CA ASP A 223 20.64 -4.49 -13.33
C ASP A 223 20.20 -3.01 -13.23
N TYR A 224 19.84 -2.57 -12.04
CA TYR A 224 19.30 -1.22 -11.78
C TYR A 224 20.06 -0.50 -10.65
N PRO A 225 21.33 -0.13 -10.86
CA PRO A 225 22.22 0.39 -9.80
C PRO A 225 21.81 1.75 -9.24
N SER A 226 20.86 2.44 -9.87
CA SER A 226 20.31 3.70 -9.35
C SER A 226 19.35 3.53 -8.16
N TYR A 227 18.91 2.29 -7.88
CA TYR A 227 18.05 2.04 -6.73
C TYR A 227 18.88 1.77 -5.48
N THR A 228 18.76 2.65 -4.48
CA THR A 228 19.37 2.49 -3.14
C THR A 228 18.67 1.40 -2.33
N SER A 229 17.34 1.34 -2.47
CA SER A 229 16.49 0.27 -1.93
C SER A 229 15.60 -0.29 -3.03
N VAL A 230 15.32 -1.58 -2.98
CA VAL A 230 14.44 -2.24 -3.96
C VAL A 230 13.00 -2.12 -3.49
N PRO A 231 12.10 -1.50 -4.28
CA PRO A 231 10.68 -1.44 -3.94
C PRO A 231 10.06 -2.84 -3.92
N TYR A 232 9.23 -3.15 -2.93
CA TYR A 232 8.54 -4.44 -2.87
C TYR A 232 7.64 -4.67 -4.11
N GLN A 233 7.16 -3.60 -4.71
CA GLN A 233 6.37 -3.62 -5.95
C GLN A 233 7.14 -4.29 -7.11
N SER A 234 8.45 -4.09 -7.18
CA SER A 234 9.28 -4.75 -8.20
C SER A 234 9.33 -6.27 -8.02
N ALA A 235 9.41 -6.75 -6.76
CA ALA A 235 9.36 -8.17 -6.45
C ALA A 235 7.99 -8.78 -6.78
N GLN A 236 6.91 -8.07 -6.46
CA GLN A 236 5.54 -8.51 -6.78
C GLN A 236 5.29 -8.55 -8.29
N ALA A 237 5.76 -7.55 -9.04
CA ALA A 237 5.67 -7.55 -10.50
C ALA A 237 6.41 -8.73 -11.12
N SER A 238 7.59 -9.08 -10.59
CA SER A 238 8.34 -10.28 -11.02
C SER A 238 7.56 -11.56 -10.71
N ALA A 239 6.92 -11.66 -9.55
CA ALA A 239 6.07 -12.79 -9.19
C ALA A 239 4.85 -12.91 -10.14
N ALA A 240 4.26 -11.80 -10.57
CA ALA A 240 3.15 -11.82 -11.53
C ALA A 240 3.58 -12.37 -12.91
N VAL A 241 4.79 -12.04 -13.37
CA VAL A 241 5.36 -12.65 -14.59
C VAL A 241 5.60 -14.14 -14.39
N TYR A 242 6.07 -14.55 -13.20
CA TYR A 242 6.30 -15.96 -12.90
C TYR A 242 5.01 -16.78 -12.95
N VAL A 243 3.87 -16.23 -12.51
CA VAL A 243 2.56 -16.90 -12.64
C VAL A 243 2.25 -17.27 -14.08
N PHE A 244 2.47 -16.36 -15.02
CA PHE A 244 2.24 -16.66 -16.45
C PHE A 244 3.20 -17.71 -17.02
N LYS A 245 4.41 -17.81 -16.47
CA LYS A 245 5.36 -18.84 -16.87
C LYS A 245 4.94 -20.22 -16.40
N GLU A 246 4.33 -20.33 -15.23
CA GLU A 246 3.94 -21.62 -14.64
C GLU A 246 2.54 -22.10 -15.12
N ALA A 247 1.71 -21.19 -15.64
CA ALA A 247 0.38 -21.51 -16.17
C ALA A 247 0.43 -22.03 -17.61
#